data_08b85ce86f26167757d6115c167fa79b
#
_entry.id   08b85ce86f26167757d6115c167fa79b
#
_cell.length_a   1.000
_cell.length_b   1.000
_cell.length_c   1.000
_cell.angle_alpha   90.00
_cell.angle_beta   90.00
_cell.angle_gamma   90.00
#
_symmetry.space_group_name_H-M   'P 1'
#
loop_
_entity.id
_entity.type
_entity.pdbx_description
1 polymer ?
#
loop_
_entity_poly.entity_id
_entity_poly.type
_entity_poly.pdbx_seq_one_letter_code
_entity_poly.pdbx_strand_id
1 'polypeptide(L)'
;TGQFRVQKGPIFSNIILADEINRAPPKVQAALLEAMEEQQVTIAGETYHLDSPFMVLATQNPVELHGTYPLAEAQLDRFALKLEIGYPSREEEKTIVRRVAQTDPSPIDAVATAEEIAAAREEVSAVHLEDNLLDYIVELTFATREPAAFGLEDLEDLIEFGTSPRATIFLTRTSRARAYLKGRDYVMPDDVKAMAPSVLRHRLRTTYEADARGVGSEEIIRLILNTVPSP
;
A
#
# COMPACT_ATOMS: atom_id res chain seq x y z
N THR A 1 34.59 -0.06 31.91
CA THR A 1 33.27 0.53 31.66
C THR A 1 32.88 0.17 30.23
N GLY A 2 32.04 -0.91 30.09
CA GLY A 2 31.51 -1.30 28.78
C GLY A 2 30.52 -0.25 28.30
N GLN A 3 30.92 0.59 27.34
CA GLN A 3 29.97 1.46 26.63
C GLN A 3 29.22 0.63 25.61
N PHE A 4 27.91 0.56 25.74
CA PHE A 4 27.06 0.00 24.68
C PHE A 4 27.11 0.97 23.48
N ARG A 5 27.49 0.45 22.32
CA ARG A 5 27.46 1.21 21.07
C ARG A 5 26.32 0.65 20.21
N VAL A 6 25.44 1.54 19.75
CA VAL A 6 24.38 1.17 18.82
C VAL A 6 25.02 0.87 17.46
N GLN A 7 24.81 -0.35 16.96
CA GLN A 7 25.15 -0.72 15.61
C GLN A 7 23.92 -0.52 14.74
N LYS A 8 24.00 0.38 13.76
CA LYS A 8 22.93 0.64 12.82
C LYS A 8 22.69 -0.60 11.94
N GLY A 9 21.47 -1.15 12.03
CA GLY A 9 20.99 -2.28 11.22
C GLY A 9 20.22 -1.82 9.97
N PRO A 10 19.58 -2.76 9.23
CA PRO A 10 18.87 -2.49 7.98
C PRO A 10 17.77 -1.43 8.07
N ILE A 11 17.19 -1.19 9.25
CA ILE A 11 16.15 -0.18 9.48
C ILE A 11 16.60 1.24 9.09
N PHE A 12 17.91 1.49 9.05
CA PHE A 12 18.48 2.78 8.67
C PHE A 12 18.70 2.95 7.16
N SER A 13 18.26 1.99 6.35
CA SER A 13 18.28 2.10 4.89
C SER A 13 17.08 2.87 4.38
N ASN A 14 17.21 3.52 3.22
CA ASN A 14 16.11 4.26 2.59
C ASN A 14 14.96 3.37 2.13
N ILE A 15 15.28 2.16 1.64
CA ILE A 15 14.30 1.18 1.18
C ILE A 15 14.51 -0.11 1.96
N ILE A 16 13.45 -0.60 2.59
CA ILE A 16 13.46 -1.81 3.40
C ILE A 16 12.52 -2.82 2.79
N LEU A 17 13.01 -4.04 2.60
CA LEU A 17 12.19 -5.20 2.32
C LEU A 17 12.01 -5.99 3.62
N ALA A 18 10.78 -5.96 4.16
CA ALA A 18 10.37 -6.76 5.31
C ALA A 18 9.67 -8.04 4.80
N ASP A 19 10.47 -9.05 4.52
CA ASP A 19 9.96 -10.31 3.99
C ASP A 19 9.21 -11.09 5.06
N GLU A 20 8.04 -11.64 4.70
CA GLU A 20 7.16 -12.41 5.58
C GLU A 20 6.86 -11.70 6.92
N ILE A 21 6.44 -10.43 6.86
CA ILE A 21 6.18 -9.59 8.05
C ILE A 21 5.19 -10.25 9.04
N ASN A 22 4.29 -11.10 8.55
CA ASN A 22 3.35 -11.86 9.38
C ASN A 22 4.01 -12.97 10.19
N ARG A 23 5.29 -13.31 9.98
CA ARG A 23 6.09 -14.19 10.83
C ARG A 23 6.86 -13.44 11.92
N ALA A 24 7.00 -12.13 11.78
CA ALA A 24 7.65 -11.33 12.80
C ALA A 24 6.79 -11.22 14.07
N PRO A 25 7.38 -11.29 15.27
CA PRO A 25 6.63 -11.08 16.51
C PRO A 25 5.94 -9.70 16.54
N PRO A 26 4.80 -9.54 17.24
CA PRO A 26 4.03 -8.28 17.26
C PRO A 26 4.84 -7.05 17.67
N LYS A 27 5.83 -7.22 18.54
CA LYS A 27 6.72 -6.14 18.96
C LYS A 27 7.59 -5.62 17.81
N VAL A 28 8.06 -6.52 16.93
CA VAL A 28 8.86 -6.15 15.74
C VAL A 28 7.97 -5.47 14.70
N GLN A 29 6.76 -6.01 14.47
CA GLN A 29 5.77 -5.38 13.60
C GLN A 29 5.45 -3.95 14.06
N ALA A 30 5.18 -3.75 15.36
CA ALA A 30 4.90 -2.44 15.93
C ALA A 30 6.06 -1.45 15.75
N ALA A 31 7.30 -1.88 15.95
CA ALA A 31 8.48 -1.04 15.76
C ALA A 31 8.68 -0.62 14.29
N LEU A 32 8.43 -1.53 13.34
CA LEU A 32 8.49 -1.19 11.91
C LEU A 32 7.39 -0.20 11.51
N LEU A 33 6.17 -0.38 12.02
CA LEU A 33 5.04 0.51 11.74
C LEU A 33 5.24 1.90 12.36
N GLU A 34 5.88 1.99 13.53
CA GLU A 34 6.29 3.26 14.13
C GLU A 34 7.33 3.96 13.24
N ALA A 35 8.35 3.22 12.78
CA ALA A 35 9.36 3.75 11.87
C ALA A 35 8.76 4.30 10.56
N MET A 36 7.72 3.64 10.02
CA MET A 36 7.01 4.08 8.80
C MET A 36 6.25 5.39 9.02
N GLU A 37 5.65 5.58 10.18
CA GLU A 37 4.79 6.74 10.47
C GLU A 37 5.60 7.95 10.96
N GLU A 38 6.50 7.70 11.91
CA GLU A 38 7.26 8.74 12.60
C GLU A 38 8.61 9.04 11.94
N GLN A 39 9.05 8.21 10.99
CA GLN A 39 10.37 8.28 10.34
C GLN A 39 11.53 8.34 11.36
N GLN A 40 11.37 7.58 12.44
CA GLN A 40 12.35 7.47 13.52
C GLN A 40 12.28 6.10 14.19
N VAL A 41 13.34 5.74 14.88
CA VAL A 41 13.39 4.54 15.73
C VAL A 41 13.99 4.89 17.09
N THR A 42 13.45 4.28 18.14
CA THR A 42 13.96 4.46 19.51
C THR A 42 14.72 3.21 19.95
N ILE A 43 16.01 3.36 20.22
CA ILE A 43 16.91 2.27 20.66
C ILE A 43 17.54 2.64 22.00
N ALA A 44 17.32 1.81 23.01
CA ALA A 44 17.86 2.01 24.36
C ALA A 44 17.55 3.40 24.98
N GLY A 45 16.39 3.98 24.62
CA GLY A 45 15.96 5.30 25.12
C GLY A 45 16.44 6.49 24.29
N GLU A 46 17.24 6.26 23.26
CA GLU A 46 17.66 7.29 22.31
C GLU A 46 16.86 7.20 21.01
N THR A 47 16.41 8.35 20.48
CA THR A 47 15.66 8.45 19.22
C THR A 47 16.60 8.78 18.08
N TYR A 48 16.51 8.00 17.02
CA TYR A 48 17.28 8.15 15.78
C TYR A 48 16.31 8.43 14.63
N HIS A 49 16.51 9.54 13.93
CA HIS A 49 15.77 9.86 12.71
C HIS A 49 16.25 8.99 11.54
N LEU A 50 15.31 8.62 10.68
CA LEU A 50 15.59 7.88 9.46
C LEU A 50 15.77 8.85 8.28
N ASP A 51 16.68 8.50 7.38
CA ASP A 51 16.98 9.34 6.22
C ASP A 51 15.82 9.30 5.21
N SER A 52 15.53 10.45 4.59
CA SER A 52 14.53 10.55 3.51
C SER A 52 15.21 10.35 2.14
N PRO A 53 14.54 9.69 1.18
CA PRO A 53 13.24 9.03 1.27
C PRO A 53 13.32 7.73 2.08
N PHE A 54 12.27 7.44 2.85
CA PHE A 54 12.13 6.18 3.59
C PHE A 54 10.90 5.42 3.09
N MET A 55 11.08 4.16 2.71
CA MET A 55 10.01 3.31 2.19
C MET A 55 10.16 1.87 2.67
N VAL A 56 9.04 1.27 3.08
CA VAL A 56 8.96 -0.14 3.46
C VAL A 56 8.12 -0.91 2.46
N LEU A 57 8.69 -1.98 1.93
CA LEU A 57 8.01 -3.04 1.19
C LEU A 57 7.88 -4.23 2.14
N ALA A 58 6.66 -4.64 2.44
CA ALA A 58 6.43 -5.80 3.28
C ALA A 58 5.73 -6.90 2.47
N THR A 59 6.19 -8.14 2.60
CA THR A 59 5.50 -9.28 2.00
C THR A 59 4.71 -10.05 3.05
N GLN A 60 3.62 -10.67 2.63
CA GLN A 60 2.86 -11.64 3.41
C GLN A 60 2.67 -12.90 2.58
N ASN A 61 2.89 -14.06 3.19
CA ASN A 61 2.56 -15.33 2.58
C ASN A 61 1.19 -15.80 3.10
N PRO A 62 0.12 -15.77 2.29
CA PRO A 62 -1.23 -16.13 2.74
C PRO A 62 -1.42 -17.63 2.92
N VAL A 63 -0.54 -18.47 2.35
CA VAL A 63 -0.68 -19.94 2.36
C VAL A 63 -0.25 -20.54 3.69
N GLU A 64 0.68 -19.90 4.39
CA GLU A 64 1.22 -20.41 5.66
C GLU A 64 0.55 -19.75 6.86
N LEU A 65 -0.40 -20.45 7.48
CA LEU A 65 -1.14 -19.95 8.64
C LEU A 65 -0.47 -20.33 9.97
N HIS A 66 0.35 -21.41 10.03
CA HIS A 66 0.97 -21.87 11.26
C HIS A 66 2.20 -21.03 11.62
N GLY A 67 2.22 -20.55 12.87
CA GLY A 67 3.35 -19.76 13.39
C GLY A 67 3.38 -18.30 12.87
N THR A 68 2.25 -17.79 12.38
CA THR A 68 2.12 -16.41 11.94
C THR A 68 1.38 -15.55 12.96
N TYR A 69 1.69 -14.25 12.94
CA TYR A 69 1.02 -13.21 13.68
C TYR A 69 0.37 -12.25 12.65
N PRO A 70 -0.92 -12.43 12.34
CA PRO A 70 -1.58 -11.55 11.37
C PRO A 70 -1.51 -10.10 11.83
N LEU A 71 -1.26 -9.20 10.89
CA LEU A 71 -1.33 -7.76 11.14
C LEU A 71 -2.78 -7.37 11.42
N ALA A 72 -3.00 -6.60 12.47
CA ALA A 72 -4.32 -6.01 12.74
C ALA A 72 -4.69 -5.00 11.64
N GLU A 73 -5.99 -4.77 11.44
CA GLU A 73 -6.50 -3.85 10.41
C GLU A 73 -5.91 -2.44 10.52
N ALA A 74 -5.84 -1.90 11.74
CA ALA A 74 -5.22 -0.61 11.99
C ALA A 74 -3.72 -0.55 11.61
N GLN A 75 -3.05 -1.69 11.58
CA GLN A 75 -1.66 -1.83 11.14
C GLN A 75 -1.57 -1.91 9.61
N LEU A 76 -2.48 -2.66 8.98
CA LEU A 76 -2.58 -2.74 7.52
C LEU A 76 -2.95 -1.39 6.90
N ASP A 77 -3.80 -0.61 7.55
CA ASP A 77 -4.22 0.73 7.11
C ASP A 77 -3.07 1.74 6.96
N ARG A 78 -1.92 1.48 7.62
CA ARG A 78 -0.72 2.31 7.49
C ARG A 78 0.04 2.11 6.18
N PHE A 79 -0.12 0.96 5.51
CA PHE A 79 0.47 0.72 4.19
C PHE A 79 -0.32 1.46 3.11
N ALA A 80 0.37 2.19 2.24
CA ALA A 80 -0.27 2.95 1.17
C ALA A 80 -1.04 2.04 0.20
N LEU A 81 -0.41 0.95 -0.22
CA LEU A 81 -0.90 0.03 -1.23
C LEU A 81 -0.79 -1.42 -0.75
N LYS A 82 -1.76 -2.25 -1.12
CA LYS A 82 -1.64 -3.70 -1.12
C LYS A 82 -1.67 -4.20 -2.56
N LEU A 83 -0.59 -4.86 -2.95
CA LEU A 83 -0.44 -5.48 -4.26
C LEU A 83 -0.68 -6.98 -4.16
N GLU A 84 -1.38 -7.55 -5.11
CA GLU A 84 -1.55 -8.99 -5.24
C GLU A 84 -0.62 -9.50 -6.33
N ILE A 85 0.24 -10.44 -5.97
CA ILE A 85 1.18 -11.08 -6.88
C ILE A 85 0.62 -12.44 -7.25
N GLY A 86 0.21 -12.60 -8.49
CA GLY A 86 -0.24 -13.88 -9.03
C GLY A 86 0.91 -14.77 -9.48
N TYR A 87 0.55 -15.98 -9.94
CA TYR A 87 1.52 -16.85 -10.60
C TYR A 87 1.96 -16.24 -11.95
N PRO A 88 3.24 -16.46 -12.34
CA PRO A 88 3.70 -16.03 -13.66
C PRO A 88 2.96 -16.78 -14.78
N SER A 89 2.84 -16.14 -15.92
CA SER A 89 2.39 -16.81 -17.15
C SER A 89 3.41 -17.85 -17.60
N ARG A 90 3.00 -18.77 -18.48
CA ARG A 90 3.90 -19.82 -19.02
C ARG A 90 5.17 -19.26 -19.68
N GLU A 91 5.06 -18.12 -20.35
CA GLU A 91 6.23 -17.48 -21.01
C GLU A 91 7.14 -16.76 -20.02
N GLU A 92 6.57 -16.14 -19.00
CA GLU A 92 7.34 -15.56 -17.89
C GLU A 92 8.07 -16.66 -17.10
N GLU A 93 7.42 -17.79 -16.83
CA GLU A 93 8.02 -18.93 -16.14
C GLU A 93 9.21 -19.48 -16.91
N LYS A 94 9.10 -19.64 -18.24
CA LYS A 94 10.23 -20.00 -19.11
C LYS A 94 11.38 -18.99 -19.01
N THR A 95 11.05 -17.70 -18.94
CA THR A 95 12.04 -16.62 -18.81
C THR A 95 12.75 -16.68 -17.46
N ILE A 96 12.02 -16.96 -16.38
CA ILE A 96 12.57 -17.16 -15.02
C ILE A 96 13.55 -18.33 -15.04
N VAL A 97 13.16 -19.49 -15.59
CA VAL A 97 14.02 -20.67 -15.68
C VAL A 97 15.31 -20.37 -16.45
N ARG A 98 15.22 -19.67 -17.59
CA ARG A 98 16.40 -19.29 -18.38
C ARG A 98 17.34 -18.37 -17.60
N ARG A 99 16.81 -17.40 -16.83
CA ARG A 99 17.61 -16.48 -16.01
C ARG A 99 18.29 -17.20 -14.85
N VAL A 100 17.58 -18.08 -14.15
CA VAL A 100 18.12 -18.84 -13.03
C VAL A 100 19.17 -19.86 -13.50
N ALA A 101 19.04 -20.41 -14.71
CA ALA A 101 20.02 -21.31 -15.31
C ALA A 101 21.30 -20.60 -15.78
N GLN A 102 21.31 -19.28 -15.86
CA GLN A 102 22.53 -18.50 -16.13
C GLN A 102 23.35 -18.39 -14.84
N THR A 103 24.60 -18.79 -14.91
CA THR A 103 25.52 -18.92 -13.76
C THR A 103 25.96 -17.57 -13.20
N ASP A 104 25.67 -16.46 -13.88
CA ASP A 104 26.10 -15.11 -13.49
C ASP A 104 24.91 -14.15 -13.55
N PRO A 105 24.37 -13.72 -12.38
CA PRO A 105 23.33 -12.71 -12.37
C PRO A 105 23.88 -11.41 -12.93
N SER A 106 23.23 -10.85 -13.94
CA SER A 106 23.59 -9.52 -14.46
C SER A 106 23.65 -8.51 -13.31
N PRO A 107 24.73 -7.72 -13.22
CA PRO A 107 24.79 -6.66 -12.21
C PRO A 107 23.63 -5.69 -12.39
N ILE A 108 23.09 -5.20 -11.27
CA ILE A 108 22.05 -4.17 -11.26
C ILE A 108 22.77 -2.83 -11.09
N ASP A 109 22.67 -1.96 -12.08
CA ASP A 109 23.18 -0.60 -12.00
C ASP A 109 22.17 0.32 -11.29
N ALA A 110 22.67 1.31 -10.55
CA ALA A 110 21.84 2.35 -9.97
C ALA A 110 21.24 3.21 -11.09
N VAL A 111 19.92 3.39 -11.07
CA VAL A 111 19.18 4.17 -12.08
C VAL A 111 18.64 5.50 -11.54
N ALA A 112 18.71 5.72 -10.24
CA ALA A 112 18.33 6.96 -9.58
C ALA A 112 19.07 7.12 -8.25
N THR A 113 19.22 8.36 -7.79
CA THR A 113 19.76 8.73 -6.48
C THR A 113 18.62 9.03 -5.50
N ALA A 114 18.93 9.12 -4.19
CA ALA A 114 17.98 9.53 -3.18
C ALA A 114 17.46 10.97 -3.41
N GLU A 115 18.35 11.85 -3.88
CA GLU A 115 18.05 13.24 -4.20
C GLU A 115 17.09 13.35 -5.39
N GLU A 116 17.29 12.55 -6.44
CA GLU A 116 16.38 12.49 -7.59
C GLU A 116 15.00 11.99 -7.20
N ILE A 117 14.91 10.99 -6.32
CA ILE A 117 13.63 10.49 -5.78
C ILE A 117 12.95 11.57 -4.93
N ALA A 118 13.71 12.30 -4.11
CA ALA A 118 13.17 13.41 -3.31
C ALA A 118 12.62 14.53 -4.21
N ALA A 119 13.35 14.93 -5.25
CA ALA A 119 12.89 15.91 -6.23
C ALA A 119 11.61 15.44 -6.95
N ALA A 120 11.55 14.19 -7.40
CA ALA A 120 10.35 13.62 -8.02
C ALA A 120 9.13 13.63 -7.07
N ARG A 121 9.33 13.44 -5.76
CA ARG A 121 8.23 13.55 -4.77
C ARG A 121 7.66 14.96 -4.67
N GLU A 122 8.49 15.99 -4.76
CA GLU A 122 8.03 17.38 -4.81
C GLU A 122 7.23 17.65 -6.10
N GLU A 123 7.71 17.17 -7.24
CA GLU A 123 6.99 17.29 -8.52
C GLU A 123 5.64 16.55 -8.47
N VAL A 124 5.58 15.34 -7.92
CA VAL A 124 4.33 14.60 -7.71
C VAL A 124 3.36 15.38 -6.82
N SER A 125 3.87 16.03 -5.77
CA SER A 125 3.04 16.83 -4.86
C SER A 125 2.44 18.07 -5.54
N ALA A 126 3.12 18.60 -6.56
CA ALA A 126 2.69 19.73 -7.37
C ALA A 126 1.69 19.35 -8.48
N VAL A 127 1.50 18.06 -8.78
CA VAL A 127 0.49 17.62 -9.75
C VAL A 127 -0.89 18.12 -9.35
N HIS A 128 -1.55 18.82 -10.25
CA HIS A 128 -2.85 19.45 -9.99
C HIS A 128 -3.96 18.41 -9.78
N LEU A 129 -4.79 18.64 -8.78
CA LEU A 129 -6.01 17.85 -8.51
C LEU A 129 -7.16 18.84 -8.38
N GLU A 130 -8.12 18.77 -9.31
CA GLU A 130 -9.34 19.57 -9.28
C GLU A 130 -10.21 19.21 -8.06
N ASP A 131 -10.94 20.20 -7.54
CA ASP A 131 -11.80 20.00 -6.36
C ASP A 131 -12.88 18.93 -6.59
N ASN A 132 -13.46 18.88 -7.80
CA ASN A 132 -14.44 17.86 -8.17
C ASN A 132 -13.88 16.44 -8.18
N LEU A 133 -12.58 16.27 -8.47
CA LEU A 133 -11.90 14.97 -8.32
C LEU A 133 -11.60 14.64 -6.87
N LEU A 134 -11.30 15.65 -6.05
CA LEU A 134 -11.18 15.43 -4.60
C LEU A 134 -12.52 15.01 -4.00
N ASP A 135 -13.61 15.66 -4.39
CA ASP A 135 -14.97 15.28 -4.01
C ASP A 135 -15.26 13.83 -4.43
N TYR A 136 -14.94 13.45 -5.66
CA TYR A 136 -15.10 12.08 -6.15
C TYR A 136 -14.31 11.06 -5.31
N ILE A 137 -13.06 11.36 -4.93
CA ILE A 137 -12.26 10.50 -4.05
C ILE A 137 -12.92 10.35 -2.67
N VAL A 138 -13.48 11.43 -2.12
CA VAL A 138 -14.21 11.42 -0.86
C VAL A 138 -15.47 10.57 -0.99
N GLU A 139 -16.28 10.76 -2.03
CA GLU A 139 -17.48 9.97 -2.30
C GLU A 139 -17.19 8.47 -2.42
N LEU A 140 -16.12 8.08 -3.10
CA LEU A 140 -15.69 6.67 -3.17
C LEU A 140 -15.41 6.08 -1.78
N THR A 141 -14.78 6.84 -0.89
CA THR A 141 -14.49 6.36 0.47
C THR A 141 -15.74 6.36 1.34
N PHE A 142 -16.64 7.32 1.18
CA PHE A 142 -17.93 7.34 1.87
C PHE A 142 -18.85 6.21 1.41
N ALA A 143 -18.86 5.87 0.13
CA ALA A 143 -19.64 4.73 -0.38
C ALA A 143 -19.23 3.39 0.26
N THR A 144 -18.00 3.27 0.79
CA THR A 144 -17.60 2.09 1.58
C THR A 144 -18.15 2.10 3.00
N ARG A 145 -18.58 3.24 3.54
CA ARG A 145 -19.06 3.42 4.93
C ARG A 145 -20.59 3.49 5.01
N GLU A 146 -21.19 4.09 4.01
CA GLU A 146 -22.63 4.38 3.93
C GLU A 146 -23.15 3.99 2.53
N PRO A 147 -23.04 2.70 2.14
CA PRO A 147 -23.35 2.27 0.76
C PRO A 147 -24.78 2.58 0.33
N ALA A 148 -25.77 2.51 1.24
CA ALA A 148 -27.15 2.83 0.93
C ALA A 148 -27.34 4.28 0.47
N ALA A 149 -26.55 5.24 0.97
CA ALA A 149 -26.62 6.63 0.53
C ALA A 149 -26.21 6.81 -0.95
N PHE A 150 -25.60 5.80 -1.54
CA PHE A 150 -25.14 5.76 -2.93
C PHE A 150 -25.96 4.80 -3.81
N GLY A 151 -27.09 4.28 -3.34
CA GLY A 151 -27.90 3.29 -4.07
C GLY A 151 -27.24 1.90 -4.13
N LEU A 152 -26.46 1.57 -3.13
CA LEU A 152 -25.74 0.30 -2.99
C LEU A 152 -26.22 -0.45 -1.73
N GLU A 153 -27.54 -0.48 -1.49
CA GLU A 153 -28.16 -1.07 -0.31
C GLU A 153 -27.74 -2.53 -0.12
N ASP A 154 -27.55 -3.28 -1.22
CA ASP A 154 -27.12 -4.68 -1.21
C ASP A 154 -25.72 -4.87 -0.58
N LEU A 155 -24.91 -3.82 -0.46
CA LEU A 155 -23.59 -3.87 0.16
C LEU A 155 -23.61 -3.65 1.67
N GLU A 156 -24.70 -3.18 2.28
CA GLU A 156 -24.78 -2.92 3.73
C GLU A 156 -24.48 -4.18 4.55
N ASP A 157 -25.05 -5.32 4.13
CA ASP A 157 -24.83 -6.62 4.80
C ASP A 157 -23.48 -7.26 4.45
N LEU A 158 -22.76 -6.74 3.45
CA LEU A 158 -21.50 -7.30 2.97
C LEU A 158 -20.25 -6.58 3.48
N ILE A 159 -20.42 -5.35 3.99
CA ILE A 159 -19.31 -4.54 4.51
C ILE A 159 -19.41 -4.49 6.04
N GLU A 160 -18.42 -5.06 6.73
CA GLU A 160 -18.33 -4.96 8.20
C GLU A 160 -17.74 -3.61 8.63
N PHE A 161 -16.65 -3.19 7.95
CA PHE A 161 -16.02 -1.89 8.16
C PHE A 161 -15.62 -1.28 6.82
N GLY A 162 -16.07 -0.04 6.59
CA GLY A 162 -15.61 0.80 5.50
C GLY A 162 -14.21 1.36 5.73
N THR A 163 -13.68 2.04 4.74
CA THR A 163 -12.29 2.53 4.74
C THR A 163 -12.09 3.74 5.65
N SER A 164 -10.90 3.90 6.22
CA SER A 164 -10.51 5.05 7.05
C SER A 164 -10.22 6.31 6.19
N PRO A 165 -10.06 7.51 6.79
CA PRO A 165 -9.61 8.70 6.07
C PRO A 165 -8.24 8.56 5.40
N ARG A 166 -7.41 7.60 5.83
CA ARG A 166 -6.15 7.26 5.14
C ARG A 166 -6.38 6.80 3.70
N ALA A 167 -7.51 6.15 3.42
CA ALA A 167 -7.88 5.78 2.06
C ALA A 167 -7.96 7.01 1.13
N THR A 168 -8.66 8.07 1.56
CA THR A 168 -8.77 9.33 0.82
C THR A 168 -7.40 9.96 0.58
N ILE A 169 -6.55 10.01 1.62
CA ILE A 169 -5.19 10.55 1.52
C ILE A 169 -4.34 9.76 0.53
N PHE A 170 -4.37 8.43 0.63
CA PHE A 170 -3.56 7.58 -0.26
C PHE A 170 -4.11 7.54 -1.69
N LEU A 171 -5.43 7.56 -1.91
CA LEU A 171 -5.99 7.71 -3.24
C LEU A 171 -5.52 9.02 -3.89
N THR A 172 -5.58 10.13 -3.17
CA THR A 172 -5.09 11.43 -3.64
C THR A 172 -3.61 11.36 -4.04
N ARG A 173 -2.75 10.86 -3.15
CA ARG A 173 -1.30 10.79 -3.38
C ARG A 173 -0.94 9.86 -4.53
N THR A 174 -1.54 8.68 -4.58
CA THR A 174 -1.22 7.67 -5.60
C THR A 174 -1.79 8.04 -6.97
N SER A 175 -2.92 8.73 -7.03
CA SER A 175 -3.47 9.26 -8.28
C SER A 175 -2.57 10.36 -8.88
N ARG A 176 -2.03 11.26 -8.05
CA ARG A 176 -1.02 12.24 -8.46
C ARG A 176 0.24 11.55 -8.98
N ALA A 177 0.76 10.57 -8.24
CA ALA A 177 1.93 9.81 -8.66
C ALA A 177 1.70 9.08 -9.99
N ARG A 178 0.50 8.50 -10.20
CA ARG A 178 0.15 7.87 -11.46
C ARG A 178 0.08 8.86 -12.62
N ALA A 179 -0.52 10.04 -12.42
CA ALA A 179 -0.58 11.09 -13.42
C ALA A 179 0.83 11.54 -13.83
N TYR A 180 1.70 11.80 -12.85
CA TYR A 180 3.11 12.14 -13.05
C TYR A 180 3.84 11.07 -13.88
N LEU A 181 3.73 9.79 -13.50
CA LEU A 181 4.33 8.66 -14.23
C LEU A 181 3.78 8.52 -15.67
N LYS A 182 2.62 9.09 -15.96
CA LYS A 182 2.05 9.20 -17.31
C LYS A 182 2.43 10.49 -18.04
N GLY A 183 3.35 11.28 -17.47
CA GLY A 183 3.83 12.54 -18.04
C GLY A 183 2.81 13.68 -18.01
N ARG A 184 1.88 13.67 -17.03
CA ARG A 184 0.86 14.70 -16.86
C ARG A 184 1.05 15.48 -15.57
N ASP A 185 0.74 16.74 -15.59
CA ASP A 185 0.75 17.68 -14.46
C ASP A 185 -0.64 17.85 -13.80
N TYR A 186 -1.62 17.03 -14.20
CA TYR A 186 -2.97 16.98 -13.64
C TYR A 186 -3.49 15.54 -13.53
N VAL A 187 -4.35 15.30 -12.54
CA VAL A 187 -5.02 14.02 -12.28
C VAL A 187 -6.28 13.89 -13.13
N MET A 188 -6.56 12.69 -13.62
CA MET A 188 -7.80 12.31 -14.30
C MET A 188 -8.59 11.29 -13.47
N PRO A 189 -9.92 11.17 -13.69
CA PRO A 189 -10.73 10.13 -13.01
C PRO A 189 -10.17 8.72 -13.17
N ASP A 190 -9.59 8.40 -14.34
CA ASP A 190 -8.98 7.10 -14.61
C ASP A 190 -7.75 6.81 -13.72
N ASP A 191 -7.06 7.83 -13.23
CA ASP A 191 -5.94 7.63 -12.29
C ASP A 191 -6.48 7.19 -10.94
N VAL A 192 -7.57 7.80 -10.47
CA VAL A 192 -8.25 7.42 -9.22
C VAL A 192 -8.79 5.99 -9.33
N LYS A 193 -9.53 5.68 -10.41
CA LYS A 193 -10.11 4.34 -10.64
C LYS A 193 -9.03 3.26 -10.70
N ALA A 194 -7.90 3.54 -11.33
CA ALA A 194 -6.82 2.58 -11.45
C ALA A 194 -6.08 2.31 -10.12
N MET A 195 -6.03 3.30 -9.23
CA MET A 195 -5.36 3.15 -7.93
C MET A 195 -6.29 2.61 -6.83
N ALA A 196 -7.61 2.80 -6.98
CA ALA A 196 -8.60 2.44 -5.98
C ALA A 196 -8.50 0.98 -5.49
N PRO A 197 -8.39 -0.06 -6.35
CA PRO A 197 -8.27 -1.44 -5.86
C PRO A 197 -7.07 -1.63 -4.93
N SER A 198 -5.89 -1.16 -5.31
CA SER A 198 -4.67 -1.33 -4.51
C SER A 198 -4.67 -0.52 -3.21
N VAL A 199 -5.38 0.61 -3.17
CA VAL A 199 -5.50 1.45 -1.97
C VAL A 199 -6.59 0.93 -1.04
N LEU A 200 -7.71 0.42 -1.55
CA LEU A 200 -8.91 0.12 -0.75
C LEU A 200 -8.98 -1.33 -0.27
N ARG A 201 -8.44 -2.31 -1.02
CA ARG A 201 -8.66 -3.75 -0.77
C ARG A 201 -8.28 -4.23 0.62
N HIS A 202 -7.29 -3.63 1.27
CA HIS A 202 -6.83 -3.99 2.62
C HIS A 202 -7.42 -3.10 3.71
N ARG A 203 -8.27 -2.16 3.34
CA ARG A 203 -8.96 -1.21 4.23
C ARG A 203 -10.44 -1.48 4.36
N LEU A 204 -10.99 -2.26 3.41
CA LEU A 204 -12.39 -2.64 3.39
C LEU A 204 -12.50 -4.06 3.94
N ARG A 205 -13.26 -4.22 5.03
CA ARG A 205 -13.50 -5.52 5.64
C ARG A 205 -14.89 -6.04 5.26
N THR A 206 -14.91 -7.25 4.79
CA THR A 206 -16.13 -7.98 4.42
C THR A 206 -16.70 -8.74 5.60
N THR A 207 -18.02 -8.97 5.60
CA THR A 207 -18.73 -9.80 6.59
C THR A 207 -18.59 -11.29 6.24
N TYR A 208 -18.94 -12.16 7.20
CA TYR A 208 -19.08 -13.61 6.94
C TYR A 208 -20.13 -13.92 5.87
N GLU A 209 -21.15 -13.06 5.73
CA GLU A 209 -22.17 -13.22 4.68
C GLU A 209 -21.57 -12.95 3.30
N ALA A 210 -20.71 -11.96 3.16
CA ALA A 210 -19.96 -11.72 1.94
C ALA A 210 -19.10 -12.94 1.56
N ASP A 211 -18.36 -13.51 2.53
CA ASP A 211 -17.55 -14.72 2.33
C ASP A 211 -18.42 -15.92 1.89
N ALA A 212 -19.58 -16.11 2.53
CA ALA A 212 -20.51 -17.17 2.16
C ALA A 212 -21.10 -17.00 0.76
N ARG A 213 -21.26 -15.77 0.29
CA ARG A 213 -21.71 -15.42 -1.07
C ARG A 213 -20.55 -15.42 -2.09
N GLY A 214 -19.30 -15.57 -1.66
CA GLY A 214 -18.10 -15.48 -2.49
C GLY A 214 -17.82 -14.06 -2.99
N VAL A 215 -18.29 -13.03 -2.27
CA VAL A 215 -18.10 -11.61 -2.58
C VAL A 215 -16.90 -11.08 -1.79
N GLY A 216 -15.80 -10.82 -2.46
CA GLY A 216 -14.61 -10.25 -1.84
C GLY A 216 -14.54 -8.72 -1.96
N SER A 217 -13.57 -8.11 -1.28
CA SER A 217 -13.35 -6.65 -1.31
C SER A 217 -13.16 -6.09 -2.74
N GLU A 218 -12.56 -6.84 -3.65
CA GLU A 218 -12.38 -6.45 -5.07
C GLU A 218 -13.72 -6.25 -5.78
N GLU A 219 -14.66 -7.16 -5.56
CA GLU A 219 -15.99 -7.08 -6.16
C GLU A 219 -16.75 -5.87 -5.64
N ILE A 220 -16.70 -5.64 -4.31
CA ILE A 220 -17.32 -4.48 -3.67
C ILE A 220 -16.72 -3.18 -4.22
N ILE A 221 -15.39 -3.08 -4.29
CA ILE A 221 -14.71 -1.91 -4.85
C ILE A 221 -15.14 -1.68 -6.30
N ARG A 222 -15.24 -2.73 -7.10
CA ARG A 222 -15.68 -2.64 -8.49
C ARG A 222 -17.12 -2.10 -8.61
N LEU A 223 -18.04 -2.55 -7.75
CA LEU A 223 -19.41 -2.06 -7.71
C LEU A 223 -19.47 -0.58 -7.33
N ILE A 224 -18.71 -0.16 -6.32
CA ILE A 224 -18.62 1.24 -5.90
C ILE A 224 -18.09 2.12 -7.05
N LEU A 225 -16.98 1.70 -7.70
CA LEU A 225 -16.39 2.43 -8.83
C LEU A 225 -17.31 2.57 -10.04
N ASN A 226 -18.23 1.62 -10.24
CA ASN A 226 -19.21 1.65 -11.32
C ASN A 226 -20.45 2.49 -10.98
N THR A 227 -20.76 2.65 -9.69
CA THR A 227 -21.98 3.34 -9.24
C THR A 227 -21.73 4.80 -8.91
N VAL A 228 -20.63 5.11 -8.22
CA VAL A 228 -20.29 6.50 -7.89
C VAL A 228 -19.92 7.26 -9.16
N PRO A 229 -20.65 8.34 -9.51
CA PRO A 229 -20.41 9.08 -10.75
C PRO A 229 -19.04 9.78 -10.70
N SER A 230 -18.25 9.59 -11.75
CA SER A 230 -16.99 10.32 -11.91
C SER A 230 -17.22 11.65 -12.63
N PRO A 231 -16.49 12.71 -12.25
CA PRO A 231 -16.59 14.02 -12.91
C PRO A 231 -16.06 13.99 -14.34
#